data_9e0a092bf3b340b93e88ceeee29af136
#
_entry.id   9e0a092bf3b340b93e88ceeee29af136
#
_cell.length_a   1.000
_cell.length_b   1.000
_cell.length_c   1.000
_cell.angle_alpha   90.00
_cell.angle_beta   90.00
_cell.angle_gamma   90.00
#
_symmetry.space_group_name_H-M   'P 1'
#
loop_
_entity.id
_entity.type
_entity.pdbx_description
1 polymer ?
#
loop_
_entity_poly.entity_id
_entity_poly.type
_entity_poly.pdbx_seq_one_letter_code
_entity_poly.pdbx_strand_id
1 'polypeptide(L)'
;MINSLKVKRKDGEIIEIKLRELKLSDINKIIKLQELIINGLENKELYADSKREEFEEYINCNGKIIGCLTNEDELIAMGVYAKKGYDESNYAYDIGLNGEEVLKVAQIESTIVKSEYRGNKLQRLICEELEKIARKDDIEILSATASPYNEFSVNTFMNLGYEIKKDKYIQYKKSSKIIWRDRGISKYYYREFKI
;
A
#
# COMPACT_ATOMS: atom_id res chain seq x y z
N MET A 1 4.28 -19.32 2.79
CA MET A 1 5.64 -19.77 2.45
C MET A 1 6.56 -18.56 2.53
N ILE A 2 7.66 -18.66 3.25
CA ILE A 2 8.66 -17.60 3.30
C ILE A 2 9.53 -17.80 2.06
N ASN A 3 9.32 -16.98 1.04
CA ASN A 3 10.21 -16.98 -0.12
C ASN A 3 11.41 -16.11 0.22
N SER A 4 12.58 -16.72 0.28
CA SER A 4 13.85 -15.99 0.33
C SER A 4 14.18 -15.47 -1.06
N LEU A 5 14.55 -14.19 -1.14
CA LEU A 5 14.85 -13.48 -2.37
C LEU A 5 16.17 -12.73 -2.21
N LYS A 6 16.91 -12.57 -3.31
CA LYS A 6 18.10 -11.71 -3.34
C LYS A 6 17.75 -10.36 -3.96
N VAL A 7 18.12 -9.29 -3.28
CA VAL A 7 17.95 -7.90 -3.75
C VAL A 7 19.31 -7.20 -3.75
N LYS A 8 19.47 -6.28 -4.68
CA LYS A 8 20.69 -5.46 -4.77
C LYS A 8 20.45 -4.10 -4.11
N ARG A 9 21.20 -3.79 -3.07
CA ARG A 9 21.22 -2.46 -2.46
C ARG A 9 21.94 -1.45 -3.39
N LYS A 10 21.69 -0.17 -3.25
CA LYS A 10 22.27 0.86 -4.14
C LYS A 10 23.81 0.91 -4.15
N ASP A 11 24.46 0.53 -3.06
CA ASP A 11 25.92 0.41 -2.96
C ASP A 11 26.49 -0.83 -3.67
N GLY A 12 25.63 -1.67 -4.24
CA GLY A 12 26.00 -2.86 -4.99
C GLY A 12 25.95 -4.16 -4.19
N GLU A 13 25.77 -4.10 -2.88
CA GLU A 13 25.67 -5.29 -2.03
C GLU A 13 24.40 -6.11 -2.36
N ILE A 14 24.56 -7.43 -2.41
CA ILE A 14 23.47 -8.37 -2.60
C ILE A 14 23.03 -8.89 -1.23
N ILE A 15 21.79 -8.62 -0.87
CA ILE A 15 21.20 -8.96 0.42
C ILE A 15 20.11 -9.98 0.20
N GLU A 16 20.03 -10.97 1.08
CA GLU A 16 18.91 -11.89 1.14
C GLU A 16 17.80 -11.31 2.00
N ILE A 17 16.58 -11.38 1.50
CA ILE A 17 15.38 -10.88 2.19
C ILE A 17 14.32 -11.97 2.27
N LYS A 18 13.41 -11.82 3.23
CA LYS A 18 12.23 -12.66 3.41
C LYS A 18 10.97 -11.85 3.24
N LEU A 19 10.05 -12.36 2.43
CA LEU A 19 8.70 -11.81 2.29
C LEU A 19 7.76 -12.53 3.24
N ARG A 20 7.07 -11.81 4.11
CA ARG A 20 6.09 -12.39 5.05
C ARG A 20 4.99 -11.41 5.46
N GLU A 21 3.93 -11.96 6.01
CA GLU A 21 2.91 -11.18 6.72
C GLU A 21 3.51 -10.58 8.00
N LEU A 22 3.26 -9.30 8.23
CA LEU A 22 3.67 -8.58 9.44
C LEU A 22 2.60 -8.73 10.52
N LYS A 23 3.05 -8.69 11.78
CA LYS A 23 2.21 -8.86 12.98
C LYS A 23 2.32 -7.62 13.87
N LEU A 24 1.53 -7.56 14.94
CA LEU A 24 1.62 -6.49 15.93
C LEU A 24 3.03 -6.31 16.52
N SER A 25 3.79 -7.40 16.65
CA SER A 25 5.20 -7.32 17.08
C SER A 25 6.10 -6.53 16.12
N ASP A 26 5.68 -6.35 14.87
CA ASP A 26 6.42 -5.59 13.85
C ASP A 26 6.01 -4.11 13.76
N ILE A 27 5.01 -3.67 14.54
CA ILE A 27 4.43 -2.34 14.43
C ILE A 27 5.47 -1.21 14.51
N ASN A 28 6.46 -1.34 15.38
CA ASN A 28 7.53 -0.35 15.51
C ASN A 28 8.42 -0.29 14.26
N LYS A 29 8.61 -1.41 13.55
CA LYS A 29 9.34 -1.45 12.29
C LYS A 29 8.55 -0.76 11.17
N ILE A 30 7.23 -0.95 11.16
CA ILE A 30 6.30 -0.31 10.22
C ILE A 30 6.38 1.21 10.37
N ILE A 31 6.20 1.71 11.58
CA ILE A 31 6.25 3.14 11.88
C ILE A 31 7.63 3.73 11.53
N LYS A 32 8.71 3.07 11.93
CA LYS A 32 10.09 3.50 11.61
C LYS A 32 10.33 3.57 10.10
N LEU A 33 9.86 2.59 9.33
CA LEU A 33 9.98 2.61 7.87
C LEU A 33 9.19 3.76 7.28
N GLN A 34 7.95 3.99 7.72
CA GLN A 34 7.12 5.09 7.26
C GLN A 34 7.77 6.45 7.53
N GLU A 35 8.25 6.69 8.75
CA GLU A 35 8.94 7.92 9.13
C GLU A 35 10.18 8.18 8.27
N LEU A 36 10.99 7.13 8.03
CA LEU A 36 12.17 7.22 7.19
C LEU A 36 11.81 7.62 5.75
N ILE A 37 10.75 7.04 5.19
CA ILE A 37 10.27 7.38 3.85
C ILE A 37 9.78 8.82 3.81
N ILE A 38 8.93 9.24 4.76
CA ILE A 38 8.38 10.60 4.81
C ILE A 38 9.50 11.64 4.95
N ASN A 39 10.48 11.38 5.81
CA ASN A 39 11.61 12.31 6.02
C ASN A 39 12.49 12.43 4.78
N GLY A 40 12.61 11.37 3.99
CA GLY A 40 13.38 11.35 2.73
C GLY A 40 12.64 11.89 1.50
N LEU A 41 11.36 12.26 1.61
CA LEU A 41 10.60 12.82 0.49
C LEU A 41 10.83 14.34 0.38
N GLU A 42 11.29 14.81 -0.78
CA GLU A 42 11.31 16.21 -1.14
C GLU A 42 9.89 16.77 -1.26
N ASN A 43 9.04 16.07 -1.98
CA ASN A 43 7.61 16.38 -2.10
C ASN A 43 6.81 15.47 -1.16
N LYS A 44 6.26 16.07 -0.08
CA LYS A 44 5.44 15.34 0.92
C LYS A 44 4.07 14.88 0.38
N GLU A 45 3.66 15.38 -0.79
CA GLU A 45 2.40 14.97 -1.43
C GLU A 45 2.47 13.60 -2.10
N LEU A 46 3.68 13.03 -2.23
CA LEU A 46 3.86 11.71 -2.83
C LEU A 46 3.41 10.55 -1.94
N TYR A 47 3.21 10.80 -0.65
CA TYR A 47 2.81 9.77 0.31
C TYR A 47 1.93 10.35 1.43
N ALA A 48 0.84 9.66 1.68
CA ALA A 48 -0.03 9.91 2.84
C ALA A 48 0.37 8.97 3.97
N ASP A 49 0.65 9.54 5.15
CA ASP A 49 0.99 8.79 6.33
C ASP A 49 -0.26 8.17 6.98
N SER A 50 -0.10 6.98 7.50
CA SER A 50 -1.08 6.32 8.37
C SER A 50 -0.63 6.41 9.82
N LYS A 51 -1.60 6.47 10.73
CA LYS A 51 -1.32 6.43 12.16
C LYS A 51 -1.01 4.99 12.60
N ARG A 52 -0.38 4.87 13.77
CA ARG A 52 -0.11 3.56 14.39
C ARG A 52 -1.39 2.73 14.53
N GLU A 53 -2.45 3.35 15.02
CA GLU A 53 -3.73 2.71 15.29
C GLU A 53 -4.36 2.14 14.00
N GLU A 54 -4.17 2.80 12.87
CA GLU A 54 -4.64 2.31 11.56
C GLU A 54 -3.90 1.04 11.15
N PHE A 55 -2.57 0.98 11.33
CA PHE A 55 -1.80 -0.24 11.05
C PHE A 55 -2.16 -1.38 11.99
N GLU A 56 -2.41 -1.09 13.28
CA GLU A 56 -2.86 -2.07 14.25
C GLU A 56 -4.25 -2.62 13.90
N GLU A 57 -5.15 -1.77 13.40
CA GLU A 57 -6.47 -2.18 12.91
C GLU A 57 -6.35 -3.08 11.68
N TYR A 58 -5.51 -2.74 10.69
CA TYR A 58 -5.28 -3.59 9.52
C TYR A 58 -4.73 -4.97 9.91
N ILE A 59 -3.85 -5.04 10.90
CA ILE A 59 -3.29 -6.32 11.35
C ILE A 59 -4.33 -7.17 12.10
N ASN A 60 -5.16 -6.53 12.94
CA ASN A 60 -6.06 -7.25 13.86
C ASN A 60 -7.42 -7.61 13.24
N CYS A 61 -7.95 -6.79 12.33
CA CYS A 61 -9.34 -6.85 11.92
C CYS A 61 -9.55 -6.93 10.42
N ASN A 62 -9.20 -5.86 9.71
CA ASN A 62 -9.75 -5.57 8.40
C ASN A 62 -8.74 -5.72 7.25
N GLY A 63 -7.57 -6.27 7.53
CA GLY A 63 -6.56 -6.33 6.48
C GLY A 63 -5.37 -7.22 6.82
N LYS A 64 -4.32 -7.03 6.04
CA LYS A 64 -3.02 -7.67 6.20
C LYS A 64 -1.92 -6.74 5.73
N ILE A 65 -0.75 -6.86 6.35
CA ILE A 65 0.43 -6.12 5.93
C ILE A 65 1.49 -7.13 5.50
N ILE A 66 1.96 -7.01 4.28
CA ILE A 66 3.07 -7.81 3.75
C ILE A 66 4.34 -6.97 3.78
N GLY A 67 5.41 -7.54 4.32
CA GLY A 67 6.70 -6.87 4.43
C GLY A 67 7.87 -7.70 3.90
N CYS A 68 8.88 -6.99 3.41
CA CYS A 68 10.19 -7.53 3.07
C CYS A 68 11.17 -7.19 4.19
N LEU A 69 11.79 -8.21 4.79
CA LEU A 69 12.74 -8.05 5.87
C LEU A 69 14.10 -8.64 5.49
N THR A 70 15.18 -7.97 5.89
CA THR A 70 16.54 -8.51 5.79
C THR A 70 16.76 -9.65 6.79
N ASN A 71 17.90 -10.31 6.71
CA ASN A 71 18.27 -11.35 7.69
C ASN A 71 18.53 -10.75 9.08
N GLU A 72 18.87 -9.46 9.17
CA GLU A 72 19.00 -8.69 10.42
C GLU A 72 17.64 -8.19 10.95
N ASP A 73 16.53 -8.66 10.37
CA ASP A 73 15.17 -8.32 10.75
C ASP A 73 14.81 -6.83 10.54
N GLU A 74 15.49 -6.16 9.59
CA GLU A 74 15.15 -4.81 9.16
C GLU A 74 14.01 -4.86 8.14
N LEU A 75 12.94 -4.09 8.36
CA LEU A 75 11.85 -3.92 7.38
C LEU A 75 12.27 -2.89 6.32
N ILE A 76 12.38 -3.33 5.07
CA ILE A 76 12.85 -2.51 3.94
C ILE A 76 11.76 -2.14 2.93
N ALA A 77 10.66 -2.87 2.94
CA ALA A 77 9.50 -2.57 2.12
C ALA A 77 8.24 -3.18 2.73
N MET A 78 7.10 -2.55 2.51
CA MET A 78 5.81 -3.10 2.91
C MET A 78 4.67 -2.60 2.02
N GLY A 79 3.52 -3.28 2.12
CA GLY A 79 2.24 -2.82 1.57
C GLY A 79 1.09 -3.38 2.39
N VAL A 80 0.00 -2.64 2.40
CA VAL A 80 -1.20 -2.94 3.18
C VAL A 80 -2.33 -3.38 2.27
N TYR A 81 -3.00 -4.47 2.61
CA TYR A 81 -4.29 -4.89 2.10
C TYR A 81 -5.35 -4.53 3.14
N ALA A 82 -6.42 -3.86 2.75
CA ALA A 82 -7.48 -3.43 3.62
C ALA A 82 -8.87 -3.73 3.04
N LYS A 83 -9.74 -4.31 3.86
CA LYS A 83 -11.18 -4.45 3.57
C LYS A 83 -11.93 -3.37 4.36
N LYS A 84 -12.48 -2.39 3.65
CA LYS A 84 -13.18 -1.27 4.29
C LYS A 84 -14.67 -1.55 4.52
N GLY A 85 -15.23 -2.59 3.91
CA GLY A 85 -16.65 -2.89 4.05
C GLY A 85 -17.51 -1.68 3.69
N TYR A 86 -18.43 -1.31 4.59
CA TYR A 86 -19.31 -0.14 4.42
C TYR A 86 -18.70 1.19 4.89
N ASP A 87 -17.42 1.24 5.25
CA ASP A 87 -16.77 2.48 5.65
C ASP A 87 -16.75 3.48 4.48
N GLU A 88 -16.98 4.76 4.79
CA GLU A 88 -17.03 5.85 3.80
C GLU A 88 -15.70 6.03 3.03
N SER A 89 -14.59 5.55 3.59
CA SER A 89 -13.28 5.55 2.94
C SER A 89 -13.09 4.41 1.94
N ASN A 90 -14.10 3.55 1.74
CA ASN A 90 -14.05 2.50 0.73
C ASN A 90 -14.06 3.09 -0.69
N TYR A 91 -13.03 2.82 -1.46
CA TYR A 91 -12.92 3.32 -2.86
C TYR A 91 -13.99 2.73 -3.79
N ALA A 92 -14.74 1.72 -3.36
CA ALA A 92 -15.91 1.22 -4.06
C ALA A 92 -16.92 2.34 -4.40
N TYR A 93 -17.16 3.23 -3.45
CA TYR A 93 -18.08 4.36 -3.66
C TYR A 93 -17.58 5.33 -4.74
N ASP A 94 -16.29 5.49 -4.88
CA ASP A 94 -15.68 6.37 -5.88
C ASP A 94 -15.84 5.84 -7.31
N ILE A 95 -16.00 4.53 -7.47
CA ILE A 95 -16.27 3.88 -8.77
C ILE A 95 -17.74 3.57 -8.98
N GLY A 96 -18.64 4.06 -8.12
CA GLY A 96 -20.08 4.00 -8.27
C GLY A 96 -20.75 2.74 -7.72
N LEU A 97 -20.02 1.89 -6.97
CA LEU A 97 -20.58 0.70 -6.32
C LEU A 97 -21.30 1.08 -5.03
N ASN A 98 -22.35 0.35 -4.68
CA ASN A 98 -23.19 0.59 -3.53
C ASN A 98 -23.73 -0.72 -2.93
N GLY A 99 -24.32 -0.63 -1.73
CA GLY A 99 -24.93 -1.79 -1.06
C GLY A 99 -23.92 -2.91 -0.85
N GLU A 100 -24.30 -4.15 -1.14
CA GLU A 100 -23.44 -5.32 -0.92
C GLU A 100 -22.24 -5.42 -1.85
N GLU A 101 -22.27 -4.73 -2.99
CA GLU A 101 -21.15 -4.71 -3.93
C GLU A 101 -19.86 -4.15 -3.29
N VAL A 102 -19.99 -3.23 -2.32
CA VAL A 102 -18.83 -2.65 -1.63
C VAL A 102 -18.06 -3.68 -0.81
N LEU A 103 -18.71 -4.76 -0.40
CA LEU A 103 -18.07 -5.86 0.34
C LEU A 103 -17.15 -6.71 -0.53
N LYS A 104 -17.30 -6.60 -1.85
CA LYS A 104 -16.48 -7.29 -2.86
C LYS A 104 -15.24 -6.49 -3.25
N VAL A 105 -15.02 -5.33 -2.62
CA VAL A 105 -13.89 -4.45 -2.91
C VAL A 105 -12.93 -4.42 -1.73
N ALA A 106 -11.64 -4.53 -2.03
CA ALA A 106 -10.55 -4.28 -1.09
C ALA A 106 -9.57 -3.24 -1.66
N GLN A 107 -8.69 -2.74 -0.81
CA GLN A 107 -7.76 -1.66 -1.14
C GLN A 107 -6.32 -2.07 -0.86
N ILE A 108 -5.41 -1.68 -1.76
CA ILE A 108 -3.98 -1.63 -1.48
C ILE A 108 -3.66 -0.24 -0.97
N GLU A 109 -3.19 -0.19 0.28
CA GLU A 109 -2.79 1.02 0.96
C GLU A 109 -1.27 1.04 1.18
N SER A 110 -0.71 2.21 1.39
CA SER A 110 0.63 2.41 1.96
C SER A 110 1.75 1.51 1.40
N THR A 111 1.87 1.37 0.08
CA THR A 111 3.01 0.65 -0.49
C THR A 111 4.27 1.51 -0.45
N ILE A 112 5.28 1.10 0.33
CA ILE A 112 6.53 1.83 0.50
C ILE A 112 7.76 0.93 0.38
N VAL A 113 8.85 1.49 -0.15
CA VAL A 113 10.14 0.82 -0.32
C VAL A 113 11.26 1.77 0.09
N LYS A 114 12.12 1.32 0.99
CA LYS A 114 13.32 2.05 1.43
C LYS A 114 14.19 2.42 0.24
N SER A 115 14.70 3.66 0.21
CA SER A 115 15.33 4.25 -0.97
C SER A 115 16.51 3.44 -1.52
N GLU A 116 17.29 2.81 -0.63
CA GLU A 116 18.46 2.01 -0.98
C GLU A 116 18.12 0.70 -1.71
N TYR A 117 16.87 0.23 -1.60
CA TYR A 117 16.39 -1.02 -2.20
C TYR A 117 15.45 -0.80 -3.39
N ARG A 118 15.24 0.46 -3.80
CA ARG A 118 14.46 0.76 -5.02
C ARG A 118 15.15 0.17 -6.25
N GLY A 119 14.35 -0.15 -7.28
CA GLY A 119 14.85 -0.82 -8.51
C GLY A 119 14.77 -2.35 -8.45
N ASN A 120 14.54 -2.96 -7.29
CA ASN A 120 14.39 -4.42 -7.13
C ASN A 120 12.94 -4.92 -7.34
N LYS A 121 12.03 -4.11 -7.85
CA LYS A 121 10.62 -4.45 -8.07
C LYS A 121 9.86 -4.89 -6.80
N LEU A 122 10.30 -4.46 -5.60
CA LEU A 122 9.72 -4.89 -4.34
C LEU A 122 8.25 -4.46 -4.19
N GLN A 123 7.88 -3.26 -4.65
CA GLN A 123 6.48 -2.82 -4.66
C GLN A 123 5.62 -3.78 -5.47
N ARG A 124 6.04 -4.14 -6.68
CA ARG A 124 5.35 -5.10 -7.52
C ARG A 124 5.17 -6.45 -6.83
N LEU A 125 6.24 -6.98 -6.26
CA LEU A 125 6.22 -8.24 -5.53
C LEU A 125 5.21 -8.23 -4.38
N ILE A 126 5.20 -7.15 -3.59
CA ILE A 126 4.25 -6.97 -2.50
C ILE A 126 2.82 -6.91 -3.03
N CYS A 127 2.54 -6.12 -4.08
CA CYS A 127 1.22 -6.05 -4.69
C CYS A 127 0.74 -7.43 -5.19
N GLU A 128 1.61 -8.21 -5.82
CA GLU A 128 1.28 -9.57 -6.28
C GLU A 128 0.90 -10.51 -5.10
N GLU A 129 1.53 -10.35 -3.94
CA GLU A 129 1.13 -11.12 -2.73
C GLU A 129 -0.20 -10.62 -2.15
N LEU A 130 -0.44 -9.29 -2.14
CA LEU A 130 -1.72 -8.71 -1.71
C LEU A 130 -2.87 -9.15 -2.63
N GLU A 131 -2.63 -9.25 -3.95
CA GLU A 131 -3.60 -9.80 -4.90
C GLU A 131 -3.94 -11.28 -4.61
N LYS A 132 -2.96 -12.08 -4.20
CA LYS A 132 -3.22 -13.48 -3.81
C LYS A 132 -4.11 -13.55 -2.55
N ILE A 133 -3.92 -12.62 -1.61
CA ILE A 133 -4.76 -12.50 -0.42
C ILE A 133 -6.18 -12.11 -0.83
N ALA A 134 -6.33 -11.09 -1.68
CA ALA A 134 -7.63 -10.63 -2.16
C ALA A 134 -8.44 -11.76 -2.82
N ARG A 135 -7.79 -12.56 -3.68
CA ARG A 135 -8.44 -13.73 -4.30
C ARG A 135 -8.89 -14.79 -3.29
N LYS A 136 -8.13 -15.03 -2.21
CA LYS A 136 -8.52 -15.97 -1.15
C LYS A 136 -9.67 -15.46 -0.29
N ASP A 137 -9.83 -14.15 -0.23
CA ASP A 137 -10.89 -13.47 0.51
C ASP A 137 -12.15 -13.23 -0.37
N ASP A 138 -12.24 -13.86 -1.57
CA ASP A 138 -13.33 -13.71 -2.53
C ASP A 138 -13.60 -12.25 -2.92
N ILE A 139 -12.55 -11.43 -2.97
CA ILE A 139 -12.59 -10.06 -3.44
C ILE A 139 -12.60 -10.05 -4.97
N GLU A 140 -13.57 -9.35 -5.53
CA GLU A 140 -13.74 -9.21 -6.98
C GLU A 140 -12.95 -8.04 -7.55
N ILE A 141 -12.83 -6.96 -6.77
CA ILE A 141 -12.13 -5.74 -7.19
C ILE A 141 -11.09 -5.36 -6.16
N LEU A 142 -9.84 -5.24 -6.59
CA LEU A 142 -8.76 -4.70 -5.77
C LEU A 142 -8.39 -3.31 -6.28
N SER A 143 -8.56 -2.31 -5.42
CA SER A 143 -8.34 -0.91 -5.72
C SER A 143 -7.05 -0.38 -5.08
N ALA A 144 -6.52 0.68 -5.62
CA ALA A 144 -5.38 1.40 -5.04
C ALA A 144 -5.45 2.89 -5.41
N THR A 145 -4.76 3.72 -4.65
CA THR A 145 -4.53 5.11 -5.01
C THR A 145 -3.04 5.40 -5.14
N ALA A 146 -2.70 6.30 -6.04
CA ALA A 146 -1.34 6.83 -6.15
C ALA A 146 -1.40 8.31 -6.54
N SER A 147 -0.49 9.11 -5.98
CA SER A 147 -0.28 10.47 -6.45
C SER A 147 0.10 10.44 -7.94
N PRO A 148 -0.51 11.28 -8.80
CA PRO A 148 -0.15 11.35 -10.23
C PRO A 148 1.32 11.75 -10.45
N TYR A 149 1.93 12.40 -9.47
CA TYR A 149 3.35 12.78 -9.48
C TYR A 149 4.28 11.63 -9.07
N ASN A 150 3.73 10.52 -8.55
CA ASN A 150 4.50 9.33 -8.21
C ASN A 150 4.50 8.34 -9.39
N GLU A 151 5.21 8.69 -10.46
CA GLU A 151 5.26 7.91 -11.70
C GLU A 151 5.68 6.44 -11.46
N PHE A 152 6.56 6.19 -10.49
CA PHE A 152 6.99 4.83 -10.16
C PHE A 152 5.85 3.97 -9.63
N SER A 153 5.01 4.53 -8.75
CA SER A 153 3.83 3.84 -8.23
C SER A 153 2.77 3.64 -9.33
N VAL A 154 2.49 4.70 -10.08
CA VAL A 154 1.57 4.66 -11.23
C VAL A 154 1.98 3.56 -12.21
N ASN A 155 3.24 3.57 -12.65
CA ASN A 155 3.75 2.58 -13.59
C ASN A 155 3.73 1.14 -13.03
N THR A 156 3.94 0.98 -11.71
CA THR A 156 3.86 -0.34 -11.07
C THR A 156 2.44 -0.89 -11.17
N PHE A 157 1.41 -0.11 -10.84
CA PHE A 157 0.01 -0.55 -10.95
C PHE A 157 -0.40 -0.80 -12.41
N MET A 158 -0.05 0.09 -13.32
CA MET A 158 -0.34 -0.12 -14.76
C MET A 158 0.31 -1.41 -15.30
N ASN A 159 1.55 -1.69 -14.93
CA ASN A 159 2.27 -2.91 -15.34
C ASN A 159 1.72 -4.19 -14.66
N LEU A 160 0.98 -4.06 -13.56
CA LEU A 160 0.23 -5.14 -12.93
C LEU A 160 -1.15 -5.34 -13.57
N GLY A 161 -1.53 -4.49 -14.55
CA GLY A 161 -2.81 -4.56 -15.26
C GLY A 161 -3.96 -3.84 -14.56
N TYR A 162 -3.64 -2.89 -13.66
CA TYR A 162 -4.64 -1.98 -13.10
C TYR A 162 -5.03 -0.93 -14.14
N GLU A 163 -6.28 -0.51 -14.08
CA GLU A 163 -6.83 0.55 -14.93
C GLU A 163 -7.13 1.80 -14.11
N ILE A 164 -6.93 2.98 -14.69
CA ILE A 164 -7.33 4.24 -14.06
C ILE A 164 -8.84 4.40 -14.26
N LYS A 165 -9.60 4.48 -13.18
CA LYS A 165 -11.06 4.65 -13.23
C LYS A 165 -11.53 6.06 -12.87
N LYS A 166 -10.81 6.73 -11.97
CA LYS A 166 -11.19 8.06 -11.51
C LYS A 166 -9.98 8.85 -11.05
N ASP A 167 -9.98 10.14 -11.36
CA ASP A 167 -9.12 11.13 -10.71
C ASP A 167 -9.93 11.81 -9.60
N LYS A 168 -9.39 11.89 -8.39
CA LYS A 168 -10.05 12.50 -7.23
C LYS A 168 -9.04 13.30 -6.42
N TYR A 169 -9.46 14.46 -5.94
CA TYR A 169 -8.76 15.20 -4.92
C TYR A 169 -8.99 14.55 -3.55
N ILE A 170 -7.93 14.11 -2.88
CA ILE A 170 -8.02 13.59 -1.52
C ILE A 170 -7.67 14.70 -0.55
N GLN A 171 -8.63 15.08 0.28
CA GLN A 171 -8.44 16.06 1.35
C GLN A 171 -8.12 15.33 2.66
N TYR A 172 -6.96 15.63 3.25
CA TYR A 172 -6.58 15.07 4.55
C TYR A 172 -6.96 16.02 5.68
N LYS A 173 -7.79 15.54 6.59
CA LYS A 173 -8.18 16.25 7.80
C LYS A 173 -7.10 16.03 8.87
N LYS A 174 -6.24 17.00 9.17
CA LYS A 174 -5.42 16.97 10.39
C LYS A 174 -6.24 17.38 11.60
N SER A 175 -6.12 16.60 12.68
CA SER A 175 -6.86 16.75 13.94
C SER A 175 -6.81 18.19 14.48
N SER A 176 -7.95 18.68 14.98
CA SER A 176 -8.26 19.87 15.78
C SER A 176 -8.13 21.27 15.19
N LYS A 177 -7.58 21.47 14.00
CA LYS A 177 -7.86 22.64 13.17
C LYS A 177 -8.06 22.16 11.74
N ILE A 178 -9.17 22.55 11.13
CA ILE A 178 -9.47 22.24 9.73
C ILE A 178 -8.45 23.00 8.88
N ILE A 179 -7.31 22.39 8.66
CA ILE A 179 -6.34 22.85 7.68
C ILE A 179 -6.56 21.94 6.48
N TRP A 180 -7.34 22.42 5.54
CA TRP A 180 -7.48 21.83 4.24
C TRP A 180 -6.14 21.94 3.52
N ARG A 181 -5.45 20.84 3.31
CA ARG A 181 -4.37 20.77 2.33
C ARG A 181 -4.90 20.02 1.13
N ASP A 182 -5.00 20.75 0.04
CA ASP A 182 -5.23 20.19 -1.28
C ASP A 182 -3.99 19.36 -1.65
N ARG A 183 -4.07 18.03 -1.49
CA ARG A 183 -2.96 17.11 -1.80
C ARG A 183 -3.15 16.53 -3.19
N GLY A 184 -3.21 17.38 -4.20
CA GLY A 184 -3.14 16.93 -5.59
C GLY A 184 -4.25 15.95 -6.02
N ILE A 185 -4.31 15.67 -7.30
CA ILE A 185 -5.22 14.69 -7.89
C ILE A 185 -4.64 13.29 -7.62
N SER A 186 -5.35 12.46 -6.86
CA SER A 186 -5.01 11.05 -6.73
C SER A 186 -5.77 10.24 -7.77
N LYS A 187 -5.05 9.38 -8.49
CA LYS A 187 -5.63 8.47 -9.46
C LYS A 187 -6.01 7.17 -8.77
N TYR A 188 -7.23 6.71 -9.01
CA TYR A 188 -7.70 5.42 -8.56
C TYR A 188 -7.33 4.36 -9.58
N TYR A 189 -6.67 3.33 -9.12
CA TYR A 189 -6.36 2.15 -9.90
C TYR A 189 -7.17 1.00 -9.34
N TYR A 190 -7.84 0.22 -10.21
CA TYR A 190 -8.47 -1.01 -9.77
C TYR A 190 -8.17 -2.15 -10.74
N ARG A 191 -8.23 -3.37 -10.23
CA ARG A 191 -8.14 -4.58 -11.00
C ARG A 191 -9.31 -5.48 -10.66
N GLU A 192 -10.07 -5.84 -11.66
CA GLU A 192 -11.12 -6.84 -11.58
C GLU A 192 -10.52 -8.25 -11.67
N PHE A 193 -10.86 -9.11 -10.74
CA PHE A 193 -10.53 -10.52 -10.85
C PHE A 193 -11.71 -11.22 -11.54
N LYS A 194 -11.52 -11.66 -12.78
CA LYS A 194 -12.48 -12.55 -13.41
C LYS A 194 -12.41 -13.91 -12.72
N ILE A 195 -13.53 -14.35 -12.15
CA ILE A 195 -13.77 -15.67 -11.58
C ILE A 195 -13.77 -16.71 -12.69
#